data_cbbf6e05b50ebd72c798bb95cbe10b27
#
_entry.id   cbbf6e05b50ebd72c798bb95cbe10b27
#
_cell.length_a   1.000
_cell.length_b   1.000
_cell.length_c   1.000
_cell.angle_alpha   90.00
_cell.angle_beta   90.00
_cell.angle_gamma   90.00
#
_symmetry.space_group_name_H-M   'P 1'
#
loop_
_entity.id
_entity.type
_entity.pdbx_description
1 polymer ?
#
loop_
_entity_poly.entity_id
_entity_poly.type
_entity_poly.pdbx_seq_one_letter_code
_entity_poly.pdbx_strand_id
1 'polypeptide(L)'
;MPIHTCNNECATDKHVQAVRAHKHFTIDLHAHLLTPAVEPLVTDCPQKKGEPELMLRTQGAASVAHNVQKMLPAAFRKMTSLEERLRDMDAMGVDMQVLSPAPNQYYYWAEPDLAKEIVRLQNEHVAATCATNPERFSGLGTIALQHDELAVEQLTHAVKTLGLKGVEISTAVNGLELADAKFEKFWAKADELGCIVFIHPLGTSLGERVNQFYLANTIGQPLETTIALSNLIFGGVLDRCPGVKIVAAHGGGYLPAYLGRSDHAFKVRPEASNIQKKPSEYLKQIYFDSLVYAPEQLRGLIAQVGASQIVVGTDYAFDMGDYDLHELLESLQTLSENERAAILGGNARRLLNLEH
;
A
#
# COMPACT_ATOMS: atom_id res chain seq x y z
N MET A 1 16.99 -42.34 -12.98
CA MET A 1 15.64 -41.89 -12.56
C MET A 1 15.14 -40.94 -13.63
N PRO A 2 13.98 -41.16 -14.26
CA PRO A 2 13.52 -40.30 -15.33
C PRO A 2 12.95 -38.98 -14.79
N ILE A 3 13.37 -37.89 -15.43
CA ILE A 3 12.88 -36.55 -15.20
C ILE A 3 11.44 -36.45 -15.73
N HIS A 4 10.47 -36.20 -14.86
CA HIS A 4 9.09 -35.91 -15.29
C HIS A 4 9.06 -34.55 -16.01
N THR A 5 8.89 -34.57 -17.33
CA THR A 5 8.48 -33.40 -18.10
C THR A 5 6.99 -33.17 -17.87
N CYS A 6 6.64 -32.11 -17.16
CA CYS A 6 5.24 -31.63 -17.09
C CYS A 6 4.83 -31.13 -18.49
N ASN A 7 3.80 -31.71 -19.05
CA ASN A 7 3.17 -31.23 -20.28
C ASN A 7 2.52 -29.86 -20.03
N ASN A 8 2.91 -28.85 -20.78
CA ASN A 8 2.39 -27.48 -20.73
C ASN A 8 0.87 -27.32 -20.94
N GLU A 9 0.21 -28.35 -21.48
CA GLU A 9 -1.25 -28.32 -21.73
C GLU A 9 -2.13 -28.47 -20.48
N CYS A 10 -1.59 -29.02 -19.37
CA CYS A 10 -2.36 -29.25 -18.15
C CYS A 10 -2.39 -28.04 -17.22
N ALA A 11 -1.47 -27.09 -17.39
CA ALA A 11 -1.38 -25.90 -16.51
C ALA A 11 -2.34 -24.78 -16.98
N THR A 12 -2.51 -24.59 -18.29
CA THR A 12 -3.36 -23.54 -18.86
C THR A 12 -4.86 -23.75 -18.59
N ASP A 13 -5.34 -24.99 -18.66
CA ASP A 13 -6.77 -25.28 -18.42
C ASP A 13 -7.17 -25.13 -16.93
N LYS A 14 -6.27 -25.44 -15.99
CA LYS A 14 -6.55 -25.23 -14.56
C LYS A 14 -6.58 -23.77 -14.16
N HIS A 15 -5.70 -22.93 -14.74
CA HIS A 15 -5.68 -21.48 -14.47
C HIS A 15 -6.95 -20.78 -15.02
N VAL A 16 -7.38 -21.11 -16.22
CA VAL A 16 -8.60 -20.55 -16.80
C VAL A 16 -9.86 -20.97 -16.03
N GLN A 17 -9.87 -22.17 -15.42
CA GLN A 17 -10.98 -22.60 -14.56
C GLN A 17 -10.98 -21.92 -13.18
N ALA A 18 -9.82 -21.60 -12.59
CA ALA A 18 -9.75 -20.90 -11.29
C ALA A 18 -10.32 -19.48 -11.38
N VAL A 19 -9.96 -18.70 -12.39
CA VAL A 19 -10.47 -17.32 -12.60
C VAL A 19 -12.01 -17.31 -12.79
N ARG A 20 -12.60 -18.38 -13.33
CA ARG A 20 -14.06 -18.50 -13.53
C ARG A 20 -14.81 -19.00 -12.29
N ALA A 21 -14.12 -19.45 -11.25
CA ALA A 21 -14.74 -20.02 -10.06
C ALA A 21 -15.17 -18.97 -9.01
N HIS A 22 -14.62 -17.75 -9.07
CA HIS A 22 -14.96 -16.71 -8.09
C HIS A 22 -16.20 -15.90 -8.56
N LYS A 23 -17.16 -15.76 -7.64
CA LYS A 23 -18.48 -15.16 -7.91
C LYS A 23 -18.41 -13.63 -8.09
N HIS A 24 -17.41 -13.00 -7.49
CA HIS A 24 -17.30 -11.55 -7.45
C HIS A 24 -16.03 -11.07 -8.13
N PHE A 25 -16.14 -9.95 -8.84
CA PHE A 25 -15.00 -9.27 -9.42
C PHE A 25 -14.07 -8.77 -8.28
N THR A 26 -12.85 -9.24 -8.27
CA THR A 26 -11.89 -9.00 -7.20
C THR A 26 -10.85 -7.97 -7.63
N ILE A 27 -10.71 -6.91 -6.82
CA ILE A 27 -9.72 -5.85 -7.04
C ILE A 27 -8.74 -5.84 -5.88
N ASP A 28 -7.49 -6.15 -6.16
CA ASP A 28 -6.37 -6.01 -5.26
C ASP A 28 -5.83 -4.59 -5.32
N LEU A 29 -5.97 -3.82 -4.23
CA LEU A 29 -5.56 -2.42 -4.16
C LEU A 29 -4.11 -2.24 -3.68
N HIS A 30 -3.47 -3.30 -3.19
CA HIS A 30 -2.13 -3.27 -2.61
C HIS A 30 -1.19 -4.20 -3.39
N ALA A 31 -0.62 -3.70 -4.48
CA ALA A 31 0.32 -4.45 -5.32
C ALA A 31 1.39 -3.52 -5.91
N HIS A 32 2.65 -3.94 -5.83
CA HIS A 32 3.79 -3.11 -6.17
C HIS A 32 4.35 -3.40 -7.57
N LEU A 33 4.83 -2.32 -8.22
CA LEU A 33 5.53 -2.35 -9.49
C LEU A 33 6.92 -1.72 -9.32
N LEU A 34 7.96 -2.40 -9.75
CA LEU A 34 9.32 -1.85 -9.75
C LEU A 34 9.59 -1.13 -11.07
N THR A 35 10.25 0.02 -11.00
CA THR A 35 10.70 0.77 -12.18
C THR A 35 12.22 0.67 -12.33
N PRO A 36 12.75 -0.31 -13.10
CA PRO A 36 14.19 -0.53 -13.21
C PRO A 36 14.96 0.67 -13.79
N ALA A 37 14.30 1.50 -14.61
CA ALA A 37 14.90 2.68 -15.23
C ALA A 37 15.35 3.75 -14.21
N VAL A 38 14.89 3.68 -12.95
CA VAL A 38 15.31 4.59 -11.87
C VAL A 38 16.70 4.21 -11.30
N GLU A 39 17.04 2.92 -11.29
CA GLU A 39 18.27 2.44 -10.64
C GLU A 39 19.56 3.12 -11.13
N PRO A 40 19.76 3.34 -12.46
CA PRO A 40 20.96 4.05 -12.93
C PRO A 40 21.09 5.48 -12.41
N LEU A 41 19.97 6.15 -12.09
CA LEU A 41 19.99 7.52 -11.58
C LEU A 41 20.47 7.59 -10.12
N VAL A 42 20.26 6.55 -9.35
CA VAL A 42 20.47 6.55 -7.89
C VAL A 42 21.68 5.73 -7.43
N THR A 43 22.14 4.78 -8.24
CA THR A 43 23.21 3.81 -7.89
C THR A 43 24.46 4.48 -7.31
N ASP A 44 24.84 5.64 -7.82
CA ASP A 44 26.06 6.35 -7.40
C ASP A 44 25.81 7.35 -6.26
N CYS A 45 24.57 7.58 -5.87
CA CYS A 45 24.24 8.49 -4.78
C CYS A 45 24.75 7.95 -3.42
N PRO A 46 25.33 8.81 -2.56
CA PRO A 46 25.83 8.38 -1.25
C PRO A 46 24.76 7.69 -0.39
N GLN A 47 23.54 8.20 -0.42
CA GLN A 47 22.40 7.65 0.32
C GLN A 47 22.07 6.23 -0.13
N LYS A 48 22.06 5.98 -1.45
CA LYS A 48 21.84 4.64 -2.01
C LYS A 48 22.96 3.67 -1.61
N LYS A 49 24.20 4.12 -1.67
CA LYS A 49 25.37 3.34 -1.22
C LYS A 49 25.35 3.03 0.28
N GLY A 50 24.70 3.84 1.09
CA GLY A 50 24.53 3.64 2.53
C GLY A 50 23.39 2.69 2.91
N GLU A 51 22.45 2.39 2.00
CA GLU A 51 21.29 1.53 2.28
C GLU A 51 21.67 0.15 2.85
N PRO A 52 22.67 -0.59 2.32
CA PRO A 52 23.02 -1.92 2.85
C PRO A 52 23.43 -1.88 4.33
N GLU A 53 24.20 -0.87 4.76
CA GLU A 53 24.60 -0.72 6.15
C GLU A 53 23.40 -0.36 7.04
N LEU A 54 22.53 0.54 6.57
CA LEU A 54 21.29 0.88 7.25
C LEU A 54 20.39 -0.34 7.44
N MET A 55 20.23 -1.15 6.38
CA MET A 55 19.44 -2.38 6.45
C MET A 55 20.01 -3.39 7.42
N LEU A 56 21.32 -3.60 7.44
CA LEU A 56 21.97 -4.47 8.43
C LEU A 56 21.70 -4.01 9.86
N ARG A 57 21.77 -2.72 10.12
CA ARG A 57 21.54 -2.14 11.44
C ARG A 57 20.08 -2.25 11.88
N THR A 58 19.12 -2.01 10.98
CA THR A 58 17.69 -1.90 11.32
C THR A 58 16.91 -3.21 11.16
N GLN A 59 17.33 -4.09 10.25
CA GLN A 59 16.65 -5.37 9.97
C GLN A 59 17.45 -6.58 10.48
N GLY A 60 18.76 -6.42 10.69
CA GLY A 60 19.65 -7.48 11.15
C GLY A 60 20.14 -8.41 10.04
N ALA A 61 21.27 -9.06 10.29
CA ALA A 61 21.98 -9.86 9.29
C ALA A 61 21.18 -11.03 8.72
N ALA A 62 20.37 -11.71 9.55
CA ALA A 62 19.56 -12.85 9.10
C ALA A 62 18.48 -12.43 8.11
N SER A 63 17.75 -11.33 8.40
CA SER A 63 16.72 -10.78 7.51
C SER A 63 17.33 -10.27 6.20
N VAL A 64 18.43 -9.54 6.28
CA VAL A 64 19.14 -9.04 5.08
C VAL A 64 19.63 -10.19 4.20
N ALA A 65 20.21 -11.23 4.81
CA ALA A 65 20.66 -12.41 4.05
C ALA A 65 19.50 -13.12 3.34
N HIS A 66 18.36 -13.30 4.01
CA HIS A 66 17.15 -13.87 3.38
C HIS A 66 16.64 -12.99 2.24
N ASN A 67 16.51 -11.68 2.49
CA ASN A 67 16.02 -10.72 1.50
C ASN A 67 16.88 -10.75 0.24
N VAL A 68 18.20 -10.63 0.37
CA VAL A 68 19.14 -10.60 -0.77
C VAL A 68 19.18 -11.92 -1.53
N GLN A 69 19.15 -13.06 -0.82
CA GLN A 69 19.34 -14.37 -1.44
C GLN A 69 18.05 -14.97 -2.02
N LYS A 70 16.89 -14.64 -1.46
CA LYS A 70 15.61 -15.29 -1.81
C LYS A 70 14.51 -14.30 -2.19
N MET A 71 14.12 -13.42 -1.25
CA MET A 71 12.93 -12.59 -1.39
C MET A 71 13.09 -11.60 -2.56
N LEU A 72 14.14 -10.78 -2.58
CA LEU A 72 14.33 -9.75 -3.61
C LEU A 72 14.46 -10.32 -5.04
N PRO A 73 15.22 -11.40 -5.30
CA PRO A 73 15.26 -12.00 -6.64
C PRO A 73 13.90 -12.53 -7.12
N ALA A 74 13.08 -13.09 -6.21
CA ALA A 74 11.74 -13.56 -6.55
C ALA A 74 10.78 -12.39 -6.79
N ALA A 75 10.76 -11.41 -5.88
CA ALA A 75 9.94 -10.22 -5.98
C ALA A 75 10.30 -9.38 -7.21
N PHE A 76 11.58 -9.22 -7.53
CA PHE A 76 12.03 -8.46 -8.72
C PHE A 76 11.40 -8.99 -10.01
N ARG A 77 11.43 -10.32 -10.23
CA ARG A 77 10.80 -10.91 -11.42
C ARG A 77 9.31 -10.60 -11.47
N LYS A 78 8.61 -10.81 -10.38
CA LYS A 78 7.16 -10.60 -10.27
C LYS A 78 6.77 -9.13 -10.43
N MET A 79 7.60 -8.21 -9.95
CA MET A 79 7.37 -6.76 -10.09
C MET A 79 7.74 -6.20 -11.46
N THR A 80 8.48 -6.96 -12.30
CA THR A 80 8.95 -6.49 -13.62
C THR A 80 8.39 -7.30 -14.80
N SER A 81 7.80 -8.48 -14.56
CA SER A 81 7.21 -9.32 -15.61
C SER A 81 5.69 -9.26 -15.57
N LEU A 82 5.07 -8.64 -16.56
CA LEU A 82 3.61 -8.60 -16.70
C LEU A 82 3.01 -9.98 -16.94
N GLU A 83 3.69 -10.84 -17.69
CA GLU A 83 3.22 -12.20 -17.93
C GLU A 83 3.18 -13.03 -16.65
N GLU A 84 4.23 -12.97 -15.81
CA GLU A 84 4.26 -13.65 -14.52
C GLU A 84 3.16 -13.08 -13.58
N ARG A 85 3.00 -11.76 -13.54
CA ARG A 85 1.97 -11.09 -12.75
C ARG A 85 0.56 -11.51 -13.14
N LEU A 86 0.21 -11.48 -14.43
CA LEU A 86 -1.12 -11.89 -14.90
C LEU A 86 -1.42 -13.34 -14.54
N ARG A 87 -0.45 -14.23 -14.69
CA ARG A 87 -0.57 -15.62 -14.30
C ARG A 87 -0.78 -15.79 -12.78
N ASP A 88 -0.04 -15.03 -11.97
CA ASP A 88 -0.20 -15.05 -10.52
C ASP A 88 -1.55 -14.46 -10.10
N MET A 89 -2.01 -13.37 -10.73
CA MET A 89 -3.36 -12.81 -10.52
C MET A 89 -4.45 -13.83 -10.81
N ASP A 90 -4.33 -14.55 -11.92
CA ASP A 90 -5.28 -15.61 -12.28
C ASP A 90 -5.28 -16.73 -11.24
N ALA A 91 -4.12 -17.12 -10.73
CA ALA A 91 -4.00 -18.12 -9.67
C ALA A 91 -4.60 -17.67 -8.33
N MET A 92 -4.48 -16.38 -7.98
CA MET A 92 -5.06 -15.78 -6.78
C MET A 92 -6.57 -15.48 -6.92
N GLY A 93 -7.14 -15.57 -8.12
CA GLY A 93 -8.51 -15.14 -8.40
C GLY A 93 -8.70 -13.62 -8.34
N VAL A 94 -7.68 -12.84 -8.74
CA VAL A 94 -7.68 -11.39 -8.80
C VAL A 94 -7.95 -10.94 -10.23
N ASP A 95 -9.05 -10.23 -10.44
CA ASP A 95 -9.43 -9.72 -11.76
C ASP A 95 -8.66 -8.45 -12.14
N MET A 96 -8.43 -7.56 -11.17
CA MET A 96 -7.71 -6.31 -11.37
C MET A 96 -6.74 -6.06 -10.22
N GLN A 97 -5.53 -5.57 -10.52
CA GLN A 97 -4.61 -5.00 -9.55
C GLN A 97 -4.44 -3.50 -9.73
N VAL A 98 -4.35 -2.79 -8.61
CA VAL A 98 -3.95 -1.38 -8.57
C VAL A 98 -2.44 -1.34 -8.31
N LEU A 99 -1.68 -1.00 -9.35
CA LEU A 99 -0.23 -0.97 -9.31
C LEU A 99 0.26 0.31 -8.65
N SER A 100 1.17 0.20 -7.70
CA SER A 100 1.86 1.33 -7.10
C SER A 100 3.38 1.13 -7.14
N PRO A 101 4.19 2.21 -7.16
CA PRO A 101 5.64 2.07 -7.10
C PRO A 101 6.09 1.32 -5.86
N ALA A 102 7.10 0.44 -6.00
CA ALA A 102 7.63 -0.31 -4.86
C ALA A 102 8.21 0.63 -3.79
N PRO A 103 7.91 0.43 -2.49
CA PRO A 103 8.29 1.37 -1.42
C PRO A 103 9.78 1.67 -1.32
N ASN A 104 10.65 0.70 -1.66
CA ASN A 104 12.09 0.89 -1.71
C ASN A 104 12.56 1.89 -2.79
N GLN A 105 11.65 2.43 -3.60
CA GLN A 105 11.92 3.44 -4.61
C GLN A 105 11.32 4.83 -4.28
N TYR A 106 10.94 5.14 -3.05
CA TYR A 106 10.48 6.49 -2.67
C TYR A 106 11.57 7.55 -2.75
N TYR A 107 12.80 7.24 -2.40
CA TYR A 107 14.00 8.11 -2.48
C TYR A 107 13.77 9.55 -1.97
N TYR A 108 13.11 9.73 -0.83
CA TYR A 108 12.84 11.05 -0.25
C TYR A 108 14.11 11.87 0.13
N TRP A 109 15.27 11.26 0.04
CA TRP A 109 16.56 11.95 0.15
C TRP A 109 16.99 12.65 -1.15
N ALA A 110 16.33 12.40 -2.28
CA ALA A 110 16.71 12.97 -3.58
C ALA A 110 16.43 14.48 -3.62
N GLU A 111 17.40 15.23 -4.15
CA GLU A 111 17.28 16.65 -4.44
C GLU A 111 16.26 16.91 -5.55
N PRO A 112 15.73 18.14 -5.69
CA PRO A 112 14.56 18.44 -6.55
C PRO A 112 14.68 17.93 -7.99
N ASP A 113 15.81 18.15 -8.66
CA ASP A 113 15.98 17.76 -10.07
C ASP A 113 16.02 16.22 -10.21
N LEU A 114 16.72 15.54 -9.34
CA LEU A 114 16.77 14.09 -9.32
C LEU A 114 15.39 13.50 -8.95
N ALA A 115 14.74 14.05 -7.92
CA ALA A 115 13.42 13.64 -7.49
C ALA A 115 12.36 13.81 -8.59
N LYS A 116 12.44 14.91 -9.36
CA LYS A 116 11.57 15.16 -10.50
C LYS A 116 11.70 14.06 -11.56
N GLU A 117 12.92 13.68 -11.91
CA GLU A 117 13.17 12.66 -12.93
C GLU A 117 12.78 11.25 -12.45
N ILE A 118 13.08 10.91 -11.19
CA ILE A 118 12.67 9.63 -10.57
C ILE A 118 11.16 9.48 -10.64
N VAL A 119 10.41 10.45 -10.14
CA VAL A 119 8.94 10.42 -10.09
C VAL A 119 8.34 10.39 -11.49
N ARG A 120 8.92 11.14 -12.45
CA ARG A 120 8.46 11.10 -13.84
C ARG A 120 8.55 9.68 -14.41
N LEU A 121 9.73 9.04 -14.28
CA LEU A 121 9.94 7.68 -14.79
C LEU A 121 9.00 6.66 -14.14
N GLN A 122 8.80 6.75 -12.82
CA GLN A 122 7.92 5.84 -12.10
C GLN A 122 6.46 6.01 -12.53
N ASN A 123 5.94 7.23 -12.54
CA ASN A 123 4.55 7.50 -12.86
C ASN A 123 4.23 7.18 -14.32
N GLU A 124 5.13 7.51 -15.26
CA GLU A 124 4.99 7.14 -16.67
C GLU A 124 5.02 5.61 -16.85
N HIS A 125 5.88 4.90 -16.12
CA HIS A 125 5.95 3.44 -16.17
C HIS A 125 4.64 2.80 -15.66
N VAL A 126 4.13 3.25 -14.52
CA VAL A 126 2.83 2.75 -14.00
C VAL A 126 1.71 3.02 -15.00
N ALA A 127 1.61 4.24 -15.52
CA ALA A 127 0.58 4.61 -16.47
C ALA A 127 0.67 3.78 -17.77
N ALA A 128 1.88 3.63 -18.33
CA ALA A 128 2.11 2.82 -19.51
C ALA A 128 1.75 1.34 -19.27
N THR A 129 2.11 0.80 -18.10
CA THR A 129 1.76 -0.57 -17.71
C THR A 129 0.26 -0.76 -17.64
N CYS A 130 -0.47 0.15 -16.99
CA CYS A 130 -1.93 0.11 -16.90
C CYS A 130 -2.58 0.16 -18.30
N ALA A 131 -2.04 0.96 -19.21
CA ALA A 131 -2.56 1.10 -20.56
C ALA A 131 -2.43 -0.17 -21.42
N THR A 132 -1.55 -1.12 -21.06
CA THR A 132 -1.41 -2.39 -21.80
C THR A 132 -2.60 -3.33 -21.60
N ASN A 133 -3.21 -3.31 -20.40
CA ASN A 133 -4.35 -4.15 -20.02
C ASN A 133 -5.28 -3.38 -19.07
N PRO A 134 -6.05 -2.39 -19.56
CA PRO A 134 -6.82 -1.50 -18.70
C PRO A 134 -7.96 -2.18 -17.94
N GLU A 135 -8.40 -3.36 -18.39
CA GLU A 135 -9.34 -4.21 -17.64
C GLU A 135 -8.69 -5.00 -16.50
N ARG A 136 -7.36 -5.16 -16.51
CA ARG A 136 -6.61 -5.91 -15.50
C ARG A 136 -5.81 -4.99 -14.56
N PHE A 137 -5.52 -3.74 -14.96
CA PHE A 137 -4.67 -2.84 -14.22
C PHE A 137 -5.26 -1.45 -14.07
N SER A 138 -5.14 -0.90 -12.88
CA SER A 138 -5.27 0.51 -12.55
C SER A 138 -4.00 0.93 -11.81
N GLY A 139 -3.77 2.23 -11.55
CA GLY A 139 -2.49 2.63 -10.98
C GLY A 139 -2.58 3.80 -10.01
N LEU A 140 -1.65 3.78 -9.06
CA LEU A 140 -1.25 4.89 -8.20
C LEU A 140 0.16 5.30 -8.59
N GLY A 141 0.42 6.61 -8.60
CA GLY A 141 1.77 7.12 -8.79
C GLY A 141 2.54 7.26 -7.47
N THR A 142 3.64 7.96 -7.54
CA THR A 142 4.38 8.48 -6.38
C THR A 142 4.68 9.95 -6.57
N ILE A 143 5.16 10.61 -5.51
CA ILE A 143 5.52 12.03 -5.52
C ILE A 143 6.76 12.29 -4.67
N ALA A 144 7.49 13.34 -4.97
CA ALA A 144 8.61 13.83 -4.17
C ALA A 144 8.08 14.67 -2.99
N LEU A 145 7.43 14.02 -2.02
CA LEU A 145 6.72 14.69 -0.92
C LEU A 145 7.65 15.52 -0.03
N GLN A 146 8.97 15.30 -0.06
CA GLN A 146 9.98 16.14 0.60
C GLN A 146 10.09 17.55 0.00
N HIS A 147 9.53 17.81 -1.21
CA HIS A 147 9.53 19.10 -1.91
C HIS A 147 8.09 19.53 -2.18
N ASP A 148 7.55 20.41 -1.35
CA ASP A 148 6.11 20.71 -1.27
C ASP A 148 5.47 21.18 -2.61
N GLU A 149 6.07 22.16 -3.31
CA GLU A 149 5.54 22.63 -4.59
C GLU A 149 5.65 21.56 -5.69
N LEU A 150 6.78 20.85 -5.75
CA LEU A 150 6.99 19.77 -6.71
C LEU A 150 6.01 18.62 -6.47
N ALA A 151 5.73 18.28 -5.21
CA ALA A 151 4.77 17.24 -4.87
C ALA A 151 3.36 17.57 -5.37
N VAL A 152 2.92 18.83 -5.25
CA VAL A 152 1.62 19.31 -5.76
C VAL A 152 1.55 19.24 -7.29
N GLU A 153 2.63 19.66 -7.97
CA GLU A 153 2.75 19.57 -9.44
C GLU A 153 2.66 18.10 -9.89
N GLN A 154 3.44 17.23 -9.25
CA GLN A 154 3.51 15.80 -9.59
C GLN A 154 2.18 15.07 -9.31
N LEU A 155 1.51 15.35 -8.19
CA LEU A 155 0.20 14.80 -7.89
C LEU A 155 -0.83 15.21 -8.96
N THR A 156 -0.83 16.51 -9.32
CA THR A 156 -1.73 17.03 -10.35
C THR A 156 -1.48 16.35 -11.70
N HIS A 157 -0.22 16.21 -12.10
CA HIS A 157 0.17 15.55 -13.34
C HIS A 157 -0.21 14.06 -13.34
N ALA A 158 0.06 13.34 -12.25
CA ALA A 158 -0.28 11.92 -12.11
C ALA A 158 -1.78 11.68 -12.31
N VAL A 159 -2.62 12.50 -11.67
CA VAL A 159 -4.08 12.33 -11.71
C VAL A 159 -4.69 12.88 -13.00
N LYS A 160 -4.34 14.11 -13.42
CA LYS A 160 -5.02 14.80 -14.54
C LYS A 160 -4.46 14.43 -15.91
N THR A 161 -3.14 14.15 -15.99
CA THR A 161 -2.47 13.89 -17.27
C THR A 161 -2.27 12.40 -17.52
N LEU A 162 -1.77 11.67 -16.51
CA LEU A 162 -1.47 10.25 -16.64
C LEU A 162 -2.67 9.34 -16.33
N GLY A 163 -3.77 9.89 -15.79
CA GLY A 163 -4.98 9.12 -15.47
C GLY A 163 -4.85 8.19 -14.26
N LEU A 164 -3.77 8.34 -13.47
CA LEU A 164 -3.59 7.59 -12.24
C LEU A 164 -4.65 7.98 -11.19
N LYS A 165 -4.99 7.06 -10.31
CA LYS A 165 -6.11 7.25 -9.36
C LYS A 165 -5.71 7.97 -8.09
N GLY A 166 -4.45 8.30 -7.95
CA GLY A 166 -3.83 8.93 -6.80
C GLY A 166 -2.38 8.56 -6.67
N VAL A 167 -1.87 8.51 -5.45
CA VAL A 167 -0.46 8.23 -5.16
C VAL A 167 -0.28 7.31 -3.96
N GLU A 168 0.83 6.57 -3.93
CA GLU A 168 1.35 5.92 -2.75
C GLU A 168 2.42 6.80 -2.10
N ILE A 169 2.39 6.91 -0.77
CA ILE A 169 3.37 7.64 0.04
C ILE A 169 3.80 6.83 1.26
N SER A 170 4.98 7.14 1.81
CA SER A 170 5.42 6.55 3.07
C SER A 170 4.66 7.12 4.28
N THR A 171 4.79 6.43 5.41
CA THR A 171 4.23 6.82 6.72
C THR A 171 4.89 8.05 7.33
N ALA A 172 6.13 8.36 6.92
CA ALA A 172 6.87 9.56 7.31
C ALA A 172 7.83 9.96 6.17
N VAL A 173 8.22 11.22 6.12
CA VAL A 173 9.09 11.77 5.08
C VAL A 173 10.27 12.51 5.72
N ASN A 174 11.47 11.97 5.61
CA ASN A 174 12.69 12.57 6.20
C ASN A 174 12.52 12.93 7.68
N GLY A 175 11.86 12.06 8.45
CA GLY A 175 11.63 12.26 9.89
C GLY A 175 10.49 13.21 10.24
N LEU A 176 9.74 13.71 9.25
CA LEU A 176 8.53 14.50 9.47
C LEU A 176 7.30 13.59 9.37
N GLU A 177 6.36 13.79 10.29
CA GLU A 177 5.07 13.12 10.31
C GLU A 177 4.15 13.68 9.23
N LEU A 178 3.23 12.88 8.70
CA LEU A 178 2.34 13.27 7.60
C LEU A 178 1.38 14.43 7.93
N ALA A 179 1.19 14.76 9.19
CA ALA A 179 0.40 15.92 9.61
C ALA A 179 1.23 17.21 9.76
N ASP A 180 2.54 17.17 9.47
CA ASP A 180 3.38 18.37 9.51
C ASP A 180 2.87 19.44 8.54
N ALA A 181 2.96 20.71 8.96
CA ALA A 181 2.51 21.87 8.19
C ALA A 181 3.16 21.95 6.79
N LYS A 182 4.34 21.38 6.61
CA LYS A 182 5.02 21.28 5.31
C LYS A 182 4.17 20.56 4.26
N PHE A 183 3.31 19.63 4.66
CA PHE A 183 2.51 18.83 3.74
C PHE A 183 1.09 19.38 3.53
N GLU A 184 0.74 20.55 4.09
CA GLU A 184 -0.61 21.11 3.94
C GLU A 184 -1.04 21.32 2.49
N LYS A 185 -0.15 21.81 1.63
CA LYS A 185 -0.43 22.02 0.20
C LYS A 185 -0.73 20.70 -0.51
N PHE A 186 0.00 19.64 -0.17
CA PHE A 186 -0.24 18.31 -0.70
C PHE A 186 -1.63 17.79 -0.28
N TRP A 187 -1.97 17.86 1.02
CA TRP A 187 -3.28 17.40 1.51
C TRP A 187 -4.42 18.20 0.88
N ALA A 188 -4.30 19.52 0.80
CA ALA A 188 -5.29 20.37 0.14
C ALA A 188 -5.47 20.00 -1.34
N LYS A 189 -4.38 19.70 -2.07
CA LYS A 189 -4.46 19.28 -3.47
C LYS A 189 -5.05 17.88 -3.60
N ALA A 190 -4.73 16.95 -2.74
CA ALA A 190 -5.31 15.61 -2.72
C ALA A 190 -6.83 15.65 -2.45
N ASP A 191 -7.26 16.53 -1.55
CA ASP A 191 -8.67 16.81 -1.26
C ASP A 191 -9.40 17.40 -2.47
N GLU A 192 -8.84 18.45 -3.10
CA GLU A 192 -9.37 19.07 -4.32
C GLU A 192 -9.57 18.05 -5.45
N LEU A 193 -8.62 17.14 -5.61
CA LEU A 193 -8.66 16.11 -6.63
C LEU A 193 -9.58 14.93 -6.25
N GLY A 194 -9.92 14.76 -4.98
CA GLY A 194 -10.67 13.61 -4.47
C GLY A 194 -9.97 12.29 -4.78
N CYS A 195 -8.64 12.29 -4.81
CA CYS A 195 -7.82 11.16 -5.23
C CYS A 195 -7.46 10.22 -4.07
N ILE A 196 -6.94 9.05 -4.40
CA ILE A 196 -6.46 8.09 -3.42
C ILE A 196 -5.07 8.52 -2.93
N VAL A 197 -4.87 8.47 -1.61
CA VAL A 197 -3.56 8.50 -0.97
C VAL A 197 -3.39 7.18 -0.23
N PHE A 198 -2.59 6.28 -0.81
CA PHE A 198 -2.24 5.00 -0.20
C PHE A 198 -1.02 5.20 0.68
N ILE A 199 -1.17 4.93 1.99
CA ILE A 199 -0.11 5.10 2.99
C ILE A 199 0.51 3.73 3.26
N HIS A 200 1.75 3.56 2.82
CA HIS A 200 2.51 2.33 2.95
C HIS A 200 3.84 2.57 3.68
N PRO A 201 4.14 1.81 4.75
CA PRO A 201 5.37 2.02 5.52
C PRO A 201 6.62 1.56 4.75
N LEU A 202 7.75 2.24 4.99
CA LEU A 202 9.07 1.81 4.56
C LEU A 202 10.06 1.91 5.74
N GLY A 203 10.49 0.75 6.23
CA GLY A 203 11.37 0.71 7.39
C GLY A 203 10.66 1.02 8.70
N THR A 204 11.44 1.39 9.73
CA THR A 204 10.90 1.74 11.05
C THR A 204 11.84 2.67 11.79
N SER A 205 11.26 3.58 12.57
CA SER A 205 11.97 4.49 13.48
C SER A 205 12.52 3.80 14.73
N LEU A 206 12.15 2.53 14.99
CA LEU A 206 12.59 1.76 16.17
C LEU A 206 14.06 1.36 16.15
N GLY A 207 14.72 1.47 15.00
CA GLY A 207 16.15 1.20 14.85
C GLY A 207 16.54 -0.23 15.24
N GLU A 208 17.65 -0.36 16.00
CA GLU A 208 18.22 -1.66 16.36
C GLU A 208 17.37 -2.49 17.35
N ARG A 209 16.39 -1.88 18.00
CA ARG A 209 15.49 -2.59 18.93
C ARG A 209 14.70 -3.72 18.26
N VAL A 210 14.53 -3.66 16.94
CA VAL A 210 13.71 -4.60 16.18
C VAL A 210 14.50 -5.35 15.09
N ASN A 211 15.84 -5.33 15.16
CA ASN A 211 16.69 -5.95 14.14
C ASN A 211 16.88 -7.47 14.27
N GLN A 212 16.11 -8.13 15.16
CA GLN A 212 16.12 -9.58 15.32
C GLN A 212 14.72 -10.15 15.08
N PHE A 213 14.65 -11.44 14.75
CA PHE A 213 13.39 -12.20 14.61
C PHE A 213 12.40 -11.59 13.60
N TYR A 214 12.90 -10.83 12.64
CA TYR A 214 12.08 -10.13 11.65
C TYR A 214 11.14 -9.07 12.26
N LEU A 215 11.43 -8.58 13.47
CA LEU A 215 10.58 -7.60 14.17
C LEU A 215 10.50 -6.25 13.46
N ALA A 216 11.48 -5.90 12.63
CA ALA A 216 11.42 -4.69 11.81
C ALA A 216 10.20 -4.70 10.87
N ASN A 217 9.81 -5.89 10.36
CA ASN A 217 8.60 -6.05 9.55
C ASN A 217 7.37 -6.31 10.44
N THR A 218 7.39 -7.35 11.29
CA THR A 218 6.20 -7.81 12.02
C THR A 218 5.71 -6.84 13.10
N ILE A 219 6.57 -5.97 13.62
CA ILE A 219 6.25 -4.94 14.61
C ILE A 219 6.45 -3.53 14.05
N GLY A 220 7.61 -3.30 13.41
CA GLY A 220 8.00 -1.96 12.96
C GLY A 220 7.05 -1.39 11.92
N GLN A 221 6.84 -2.07 10.82
CA GLN A 221 5.99 -1.60 9.73
C GLN A 221 4.55 -1.27 10.18
N PRO A 222 3.81 -2.16 10.87
CA PRO A 222 2.49 -1.83 11.37
C PRO A 222 2.47 -0.68 12.39
N LEU A 223 3.54 -0.51 13.19
CA LEU A 223 3.65 0.59 14.12
C LEU A 223 3.81 1.94 13.41
N GLU A 224 4.63 2.00 12.35
CA GLU A 224 4.76 3.23 11.55
C GLU A 224 3.43 3.65 10.92
N THR A 225 2.66 2.70 10.38
CA THR A 225 1.30 2.96 9.89
C THR A 225 0.40 3.49 11.01
N THR A 226 0.47 2.90 12.21
CA THR A 226 -0.30 3.36 13.39
C THR A 226 0.04 4.80 13.77
N ILE A 227 1.33 5.15 13.77
CA ILE A 227 1.81 6.50 14.09
C ILE A 227 1.32 7.50 13.04
N ALA A 228 1.50 7.19 11.76
CA ALA A 228 1.07 8.06 10.66
C ALA A 228 -0.42 8.36 10.71
N LEU A 229 -1.27 7.33 10.82
CA LEU A 229 -2.72 7.52 10.91
C LEU A 229 -3.15 8.29 12.17
N SER A 230 -2.48 8.04 13.30
CA SER A 230 -2.72 8.79 14.53
C SER A 230 -2.39 10.26 14.37
N ASN A 231 -1.25 10.58 13.73
CA ASN A 231 -0.88 11.96 13.42
C ASN A 231 -1.87 12.64 12.48
N LEU A 232 -2.37 11.96 11.45
CA LEU A 232 -3.39 12.51 10.55
C LEU A 232 -4.71 12.83 11.29
N ILE A 233 -5.12 11.97 12.22
CA ILE A 233 -6.31 12.19 13.05
C ILE A 233 -6.07 13.37 13.99
N PHE A 234 -5.10 13.27 14.91
CA PHE A 234 -4.87 14.28 15.94
C PHE A 234 -4.35 15.61 15.41
N GLY A 235 -3.63 15.60 14.28
CA GLY A 235 -3.21 16.79 13.55
C GLY A 235 -4.33 17.45 12.74
N GLY A 236 -5.56 16.90 12.76
CA GLY A 236 -6.74 17.47 12.13
C GLY A 236 -6.71 17.48 10.59
N VAL A 237 -5.87 16.67 9.95
CA VAL A 237 -5.82 16.58 8.48
C VAL A 237 -7.16 16.10 7.93
N LEU A 238 -7.77 15.09 8.57
CA LEU A 238 -9.06 14.54 8.16
C LEU A 238 -10.25 15.51 8.40
N ASP A 239 -10.08 16.51 9.24
CA ASP A 239 -11.06 17.59 9.41
C ASP A 239 -10.93 18.64 8.30
N ARG A 240 -9.70 18.97 7.89
CA ARG A 240 -9.43 19.98 6.87
C ARG A 240 -9.58 19.47 5.46
N CYS A 241 -9.35 18.17 5.24
CA CYS A 241 -9.31 17.53 3.92
C CYS A 241 -10.27 16.31 3.86
N PRO A 242 -11.60 16.54 3.96
CA PRO A 242 -12.59 15.45 4.05
C PRO A 242 -12.80 14.69 2.73
N GLY A 243 -12.39 15.25 1.59
CA GLY A 243 -12.54 14.65 0.26
C GLY A 243 -11.40 13.71 -0.14
N VAL A 244 -10.28 13.72 0.60
CA VAL A 244 -9.18 12.81 0.32
C VAL A 244 -9.55 11.36 0.65
N LYS A 245 -9.19 10.43 -0.25
CA LYS A 245 -9.46 8.99 -0.08
C LYS A 245 -8.22 8.29 0.47
N ILE A 246 -8.09 8.26 1.81
CA ILE A 246 -6.96 7.59 2.45
C ILE A 246 -7.19 6.09 2.46
N VAL A 247 -6.18 5.33 2.01
CA VAL A 247 -6.09 3.88 2.16
C VAL A 247 -4.85 3.57 3.00
N ALA A 248 -5.01 2.72 4.02
CA ALA A 248 -3.95 2.34 4.92
C ALA A 248 -3.53 0.88 4.69
N ALA A 249 -2.24 0.66 4.51
CA ALA A 249 -1.67 -0.67 4.35
C ALA A 249 -1.74 -1.49 5.65
N HIS A 250 -1.71 -2.82 5.52
CA HIS A 250 -1.62 -3.79 6.62
C HIS A 250 -2.74 -3.61 7.66
N GLY A 251 -3.98 -3.44 7.18
CA GLY A 251 -5.15 -3.23 8.04
C GLY A 251 -5.08 -1.97 8.91
N GLY A 252 -4.22 -0.99 8.56
CA GLY A 252 -3.99 0.22 9.37
C GLY A 252 -3.12 -0.03 10.61
N GLY A 253 -2.33 -1.11 10.60
CA GLY A 253 -1.45 -1.47 11.70
C GLY A 253 -2.21 -1.81 12.99
N TYR A 254 -1.79 -1.25 14.10
CA TYR A 254 -2.41 -1.47 15.41
C TYR A 254 -3.53 -0.48 15.72
N LEU A 255 -3.72 0.57 14.90
CA LEU A 255 -4.64 1.66 15.22
C LEU A 255 -6.08 1.19 15.43
N PRO A 256 -6.72 0.43 14.52
CA PRO A 256 -8.11 0.04 14.70
C PRO A 256 -8.34 -0.80 15.95
N ALA A 257 -7.39 -1.69 16.28
CA ALA A 257 -7.52 -2.60 17.41
C ALA A 257 -7.36 -1.92 18.79
N TYR A 258 -6.72 -0.73 18.85
CA TYR A 258 -6.38 -0.10 20.14
C TYR A 258 -6.94 1.33 20.31
N LEU A 259 -7.87 1.72 19.49
CA LEU A 259 -8.37 3.09 19.36
C LEU A 259 -9.14 3.61 20.58
N GLY A 260 -9.70 2.72 21.41
CA GLY A 260 -10.36 3.09 22.65
C GLY A 260 -9.46 3.89 23.61
N ARG A 261 -8.13 3.67 23.56
CA ARG A 261 -7.17 4.48 24.32
C ARG A 261 -7.06 5.91 23.77
N SER A 262 -7.11 6.08 22.47
CA SER A 262 -7.13 7.38 21.81
C SER A 262 -8.43 8.15 22.11
N ASP A 263 -9.58 7.49 22.10
CA ASP A 263 -10.86 8.08 22.49
C ASP A 263 -10.86 8.54 23.96
N HIS A 264 -10.18 7.80 24.84
CA HIS A 264 -10.02 8.22 26.22
C HIS A 264 -9.12 9.45 26.35
N ALA A 265 -7.99 9.46 25.64
CA ALA A 265 -7.08 10.60 25.60
C ALA A 265 -7.79 11.88 25.12
N PHE A 266 -8.60 11.79 24.07
CA PHE A 266 -9.43 12.89 23.57
C PHE A 266 -10.31 13.53 24.65
N LYS A 267 -10.80 12.74 25.61
CA LYS A 267 -11.67 13.24 26.71
C LYS A 267 -10.90 13.93 27.82
N VAL A 268 -9.63 13.54 28.07
CA VAL A 268 -8.92 13.92 29.31
C VAL A 268 -7.64 14.72 29.07
N ARG A 269 -7.20 14.86 27.82
CA ARG A 269 -5.93 15.52 27.47
C ARG A 269 -6.20 16.68 26.49
N PRO A 270 -5.87 17.93 26.88
CA PRO A 270 -6.07 19.09 26.02
C PRO A 270 -5.35 18.97 24.68
N GLU A 271 -4.12 18.42 24.66
CA GLU A 271 -3.32 18.22 23.45
C GLU A 271 -3.91 17.21 22.48
N ALA A 272 -4.83 16.37 22.92
CA ALA A 272 -5.52 15.36 22.11
C ALA A 272 -6.97 15.73 21.75
N SER A 273 -7.44 16.91 22.14
CA SER A 273 -8.84 17.33 21.97
C SER A 273 -9.06 18.44 20.92
N ASN A 274 -8.03 18.81 20.17
CA ASN A 274 -8.09 19.86 19.13
C ASN A 274 -8.60 19.34 17.77
N ILE A 275 -9.52 18.39 17.78
CA ILE A 275 -10.15 17.77 16.60
C ILE A 275 -11.66 17.77 16.76
N GLN A 276 -12.41 17.71 15.65
CA GLN A 276 -13.87 17.95 15.66
C GLN A 276 -14.70 16.81 16.25
N LYS A 277 -14.17 15.58 16.24
CA LYS A 277 -14.85 14.37 16.72
C LYS A 277 -13.84 13.43 17.37
N LYS A 278 -14.31 12.43 18.11
CA LYS A 278 -13.41 11.49 18.76
C LYS A 278 -12.66 10.62 17.73
N PRO A 279 -11.44 10.18 18.03
CA PRO A 279 -10.58 9.42 17.12
C PRO A 279 -11.25 8.24 16.40
N SER A 280 -12.07 7.46 17.11
CA SER A 280 -12.76 6.31 16.53
C SER A 280 -13.74 6.65 15.40
N GLU A 281 -14.27 7.86 15.37
CA GLU A 281 -15.22 8.29 14.33
C GLU A 281 -14.52 8.59 13.00
N TYR A 282 -13.20 8.89 13.02
CA TYR A 282 -12.41 9.13 11.81
C TYR A 282 -12.14 7.85 11.01
N LEU A 283 -12.23 6.66 11.62
CA LEU A 283 -12.02 5.40 10.90
C LEU A 283 -12.99 5.23 9.72
N LYS A 284 -14.15 5.90 9.76
CA LYS A 284 -15.12 5.90 8.65
C LYS A 284 -14.68 6.74 7.45
N GLN A 285 -13.58 7.50 7.57
CA GLN A 285 -12.98 8.28 6.48
C GLN A 285 -11.73 7.61 5.90
N ILE A 286 -11.30 6.49 6.49
CA ILE A 286 -10.11 5.75 6.08
C ILE A 286 -10.54 4.38 5.56
N TYR A 287 -9.93 3.93 4.48
CA TYR A 287 -10.02 2.57 3.99
C TYR A 287 -8.82 1.77 4.47
N PHE A 288 -9.01 0.49 4.65
CA PHE A 288 -8.00 -0.43 5.19
C PHE A 288 -7.89 -1.62 4.26
N ASP A 289 -6.69 -2.06 3.95
CA ASP A 289 -6.55 -3.30 3.22
C ASP A 289 -6.85 -4.53 4.12
N SER A 290 -7.04 -5.67 3.47
CA SER A 290 -7.37 -6.92 4.15
C SER A 290 -6.15 -7.70 4.65
N LEU A 291 -4.94 -7.15 4.50
CA LEU A 291 -3.68 -7.86 4.79
C LEU A 291 -3.41 -7.92 6.29
N VAL A 292 -4.14 -8.81 6.96
CA VAL A 292 -4.05 -9.05 8.42
C VAL A 292 -3.86 -10.52 8.76
N TYR A 293 -3.72 -11.39 7.77
CA TYR A 293 -3.32 -12.82 7.79
C TYR A 293 -4.25 -13.80 8.52
N ALA A 294 -5.11 -13.32 9.43
CA ALA A 294 -5.94 -14.23 10.21
C ALA A 294 -7.42 -13.79 10.23
N PRO A 295 -8.36 -14.76 10.18
CA PRO A 295 -9.80 -14.48 10.18
C PRO A 295 -10.25 -13.65 11.38
N GLU A 296 -9.68 -13.88 12.56
CA GLU A 296 -10.02 -13.16 13.79
C GLU A 296 -9.64 -11.68 13.71
N GLN A 297 -8.46 -11.37 13.15
CA GLN A 297 -8.00 -10.00 12.94
C GLN A 297 -8.88 -9.29 11.93
N LEU A 298 -9.20 -9.93 10.80
CA LEU A 298 -10.06 -9.32 9.78
C LEU A 298 -11.49 -9.09 10.31
N ARG A 299 -12.04 -10.05 11.07
CA ARG A 299 -13.34 -9.90 11.73
C ARG A 299 -13.33 -8.74 12.72
N GLY A 300 -12.26 -8.61 13.51
CA GLY A 300 -12.06 -7.50 14.44
C GLY A 300 -11.96 -6.16 13.73
N LEU A 301 -11.20 -6.08 12.64
CA LEU A 301 -11.08 -4.89 11.82
C LEU A 301 -12.45 -4.48 11.22
N ILE A 302 -13.17 -5.40 10.60
CA ILE A 302 -14.52 -5.16 10.06
C ILE A 302 -15.48 -4.66 11.14
N ALA A 303 -15.44 -5.24 12.34
CA ALA A 303 -16.28 -4.79 13.45
C ALA A 303 -16.00 -3.33 13.88
N GLN A 304 -14.74 -2.89 13.77
CA GLN A 304 -14.34 -1.51 14.12
C GLN A 304 -14.68 -0.50 13.01
N VAL A 305 -14.35 -0.83 11.76
CA VAL A 305 -14.42 0.13 10.66
C VAL A 305 -15.65 -0.07 9.75
N GLY A 306 -16.26 -1.25 9.76
CA GLY A 306 -17.33 -1.68 8.84
C GLY A 306 -16.80 -2.24 7.53
N ALA A 307 -17.54 -3.18 6.95
CA ALA A 307 -17.17 -3.84 5.69
C ALA A 307 -16.98 -2.85 4.52
N SER A 308 -17.67 -1.70 4.54
CA SER A 308 -17.56 -0.66 3.51
C SER A 308 -16.20 0.06 3.47
N GLN A 309 -15.38 -0.08 4.52
CA GLN A 309 -14.06 0.52 4.63
C GLN A 309 -12.92 -0.48 4.36
N ILE A 310 -13.22 -1.73 4.02
CA ILE A 310 -12.22 -2.75 3.72
C ILE A 310 -12.07 -2.92 2.22
N VAL A 311 -10.84 -2.98 1.76
CA VAL A 311 -10.46 -3.34 0.38
C VAL A 311 -9.52 -4.55 0.42
N VAL A 312 -9.48 -5.32 -0.65
CA VAL A 312 -8.47 -6.38 -0.78
C VAL A 312 -7.09 -5.75 -0.96
N GLY A 313 -6.09 -6.31 -0.29
CA GLY A 313 -4.69 -6.01 -0.50
C GLY A 313 -3.85 -7.27 -0.30
N THR A 314 -2.96 -7.57 -1.26
CA THR A 314 -2.12 -8.77 -1.22
C THR A 314 -0.66 -8.49 -0.86
N ASP A 315 -0.18 -7.25 -0.97
CA ASP A 315 1.24 -6.88 -0.88
C ASP A 315 2.10 -7.62 -1.94
N TYR A 316 1.48 -7.85 -3.12
CA TYR A 316 2.18 -8.50 -4.23
C TYR A 316 3.36 -7.60 -4.68
N ALA A 317 4.57 -8.10 -4.73
CA ALA A 317 5.00 -9.51 -4.85
C ALA A 317 5.98 -9.95 -3.74
N PHE A 318 5.81 -9.49 -2.52
CA PHE A 318 6.71 -9.83 -1.42
C PHE A 318 6.34 -11.17 -0.77
N ASP A 319 7.30 -11.77 -0.03
CA ASP A 319 7.07 -13.03 0.69
C ASP A 319 6.17 -12.88 1.92
N MET A 320 5.93 -11.64 2.35
CA MET A 320 4.92 -11.31 3.36
C MET A 320 3.55 -11.01 2.75
N GLY A 321 3.39 -11.14 1.43
CA GLY A 321 2.07 -11.03 0.80
C GLY A 321 1.13 -12.17 1.23
N ASP A 322 -0.17 -11.89 1.29
CA ASP A 322 -1.23 -12.88 1.47
C ASP A 322 -1.94 -13.12 0.14
N TYR A 323 -1.74 -14.31 -0.41
CA TYR A 323 -2.24 -14.67 -1.73
C TYR A 323 -3.46 -15.60 -1.67
N ASP A 324 -3.87 -16.01 -0.46
CA ASP A 324 -5.03 -16.88 -0.21
C ASP A 324 -6.27 -16.06 0.25
N LEU A 325 -6.42 -14.86 -0.29
CA LEU A 325 -7.44 -13.88 0.10
C LEU A 325 -8.88 -14.40 0.05
N HIS A 326 -9.20 -15.26 -0.89
CA HIS A 326 -10.54 -15.85 -1.00
C HIS A 326 -10.82 -16.82 0.13
N GLU A 327 -9.84 -17.68 0.50
CA GLU A 327 -9.95 -18.59 1.63
C GLU A 327 -10.13 -17.82 2.94
N LEU A 328 -9.35 -16.74 3.15
CA LEU A 328 -9.50 -15.86 4.30
C LEU A 328 -10.92 -15.30 4.40
N LEU A 329 -11.47 -14.73 3.32
CA LEU A 329 -12.81 -14.16 3.31
C LEU A 329 -13.92 -15.22 3.43
N GLU A 330 -13.76 -16.38 2.83
CA GLU A 330 -14.71 -17.49 2.93
C GLU A 330 -14.81 -18.04 4.35
N SER A 331 -13.71 -18.02 5.10
CA SER A 331 -13.68 -18.44 6.51
C SER A 331 -14.54 -17.54 7.42
N LEU A 332 -14.86 -16.31 6.98
CA LEU A 332 -15.70 -15.35 7.72
C LEU A 332 -17.19 -15.61 7.50
N GLN A 333 -17.73 -16.64 8.13
CA GLN A 333 -19.14 -17.05 7.98
C GLN A 333 -20.15 -15.98 8.42
N THR A 334 -19.72 -14.97 9.18
CA THR A 334 -20.56 -13.86 9.64
C THR A 334 -20.79 -12.77 8.60
N LEU A 335 -20.01 -12.75 7.51
CA LEU A 335 -20.19 -11.78 6.43
C LEU A 335 -21.39 -12.17 5.56
N SER A 336 -22.26 -11.21 5.33
CA SER A 336 -23.28 -11.32 4.29
C SER A 336 -22.63 -11.33 2.89
N GLU A 337 -23.34 -11.86 1.91
CA GLU A 337 -22.88 -11.87 0.52
C GLU A 337 -22.59 -10.47 -0.02
N ASN A 338 -23.40 -9.46 0.37
CA ASN A 338 -23.20 -8.08 -0.05
C ASN A 338 -21.93 -7.48 0.58
N GLU A 339 -21.62 -7.78 1.84
CA GLU A 339 -20.38 -7.35 2.48
C GLU A 339 -19.16 -8.00 1.84
N ARG A 340 -19.25 -9.29 1.53
CA ARG A 340 -18.20 -10.02 0.80
C ARG A 340 -17.94 -9.40 -0.57
N ALA A 341 -18.98 -9.15 -1.35
CA ALA A 341 -18.89 -8.48 -2.64
C ALA A 341 -18.30 -7.06 -2.54
N ALA A 342 -18.68 -6.33 -1.48
CA ALA A 342 -18.14 -5.00 -1.22
C ALA A 342 -16.63 -5.05 -0.95
N ILE A 343 -16.16 -5.97 -0.11
CA ILE A 343 -14.74 -6.13 0.24
C ILE A 343 -13.93 -6.59 -0.98
N LEU A 344 -14.40 -7.62 -1.71
CA LEU A 344 -13.67 -8.19 -2.83
C LEU A 344 -13.42 -7.17 -3.95
N GLY A 345 -14.39 -6.30 -4.26
CA GLY A 345 -14.19 -5.33 -5.33
C GLY A 345 -15.06 -4.09 -5.28
N GLY A 346 -16.25 -4.15 -4.69
CA GLY A 346 -17.20 -3.05 -4.69
C GLY A 346 -16.66 -1.77 -4.05
N ASN A 347 -15.91 -1.87 -2.95
CA ASN A 347 -15.29 -0.73 -2.29
C ASN A 347 -14.18 -0.13 -3.14
N ALA A 348 -13.29 -0.97 -3.69
CA ALA A 348 -12.21 -0.51 -4.56
C ALA A 348 -12.76 0.13 -5.86
N ARG A 349 -13.84 -0.41 -6.46
CA ARG A 349 -14.51 0.21 -7.62
C ARG A 349 -14.95 1.64 -7.33
N ARG A 350 -15.56 1.88 -6.15
CA ARG A 350 -15.97 3.24 -5.74
C ARG A 350 -14.77 4.16 -5.55
N LEU A 351 -13.70 3.68 -4.91
CA LEU A 351 -12.45 4.44 -4.72
C LEU A 351 -11.83 4.86 -6.04
N LEU A 352 -11.78 3.94 -7.00
CA LEU A 352 -11.15 4.11 -8.30
C LEU A 352 -12.03 4.88 -9.30
N ASN A 353 -13.30 5.15 -8.95
CA ASN A 353 -14.32 5.70 -9.86
C ASN A 353 -14.40 4.88 -11.16
N LEU A 354 -14.43 3.54 -11.06
CA LEU A 354 -14.67 2.66 -12.21
C LEU A 354 -16.17 2.59 -12.47
N GLU A 355 -16.56 2.90 -13.69
CA GLU A 355 -17.94 2.74 -14.15
C GLU A 355 -18.37 1.26 -14.08
N HIS A 356 -19.65 1.02 -13.93
CA HIS A 356 -20.27 -0.32 -13.78
C HIS A 356 -20.18 -1.13 -15.05
#